data_8d65b2dd5c264634cdafd69975596f02
#
_entry.id   8d65b2dd5c264634cdafd69975596f02
#
_cell.length_a   1.000
_cell.length_b   1.000
_cell.length_c   1.000
_cell.angle_alpha   90.00
_cell.angle_beta   90.00
_cell.angle_gamma   90.00
#
_symmetry.space_group_name_H-M   'P 1'
#
loop_
_entity.id
_entity.type
_entity.pdbx_description
1 polymer ?
#
loop_
_entity_poly.entity_id
_entity_poly.type
_entity_poly.pdbx_seq_one_letter_code
_entity_poly.pdbx_strand_id
1 'polypeptide(L)'
;MTPPSDIIVVGAGIIGCAVAHELATRGASVEIVDERPVGMGATQASAGVLAPYIEAGAHGPLQDLAVRSLDLYDDFIARVSAESGAAIPYHRNGTIDVAMSEVEMCRLAATADALAKRGVSARLLDAAAVRAEEPLVGDVVVGGLVIDTHGFVAASDLTRAIATAARRAGAQLIEQRRVHGITSSRGEIVVDTDRGSLRGDAVVVAAGSWSGEISIDGATARVPVRPVRGQLLSLAWVGPRMRRVTWTHRCYFVPWDDGTMLVGATVEEAGFDERATVAGVHDLLAAACEAVPHALAAGFRGARVGLRPATADGLPIMGALDSAPNVMFASGHYRNGVLLAPLTARLVADAMLDGRVDPLIAALGPSRFAG
;
A
#
# COMPACT_ATOMS: atom_id res chain seq x y z
N MET A 1 -21.03 30.90 -3.66
CA MET A 1 -20.11 29.77 -3.49
C MET A 1 -20.75 28.87 -2.46
N THR A 2 -21.04 27.64 -2.82
CA THR A 2 -21.51 26.62 -1.85
C THR A 2 -20.39 26.43 -0.83
N PRO A 3 -20.66 26.39 0.49
CA PRO A 3 -19.62 26.10 1.47
C PRO A 3 -19.00 24.72 1.16
N PRO A 4 -17.70 24.52 1.45
CA PRO A 4 -17.09 23.23 1.26
C PRO A 4 -17.84 22.16 2.07
N SER A 5 -18.08 21.01 1.45
CA SER A 5 -18.76 19.91 2.12
C SER A 5 -17.90 19.34 3.23
N ASP A 6 -18.52 19.02 4.37
CA ASP A 6 -17.84 18.33 5.46
C ASP A 6 -17.70 16.85 5.12
N ILE A 7 -16.45 16.40 4.95
CA ILE A 7 -16.12 15.03 4.58
C ILE A 7 -15.41 14.34 5.73
N ILE A 8 -15.94 13.19 6.16
CA ILE A 8 -15.31 12.33 7.17
C ILE A 8 -14.52 11.22 6.47
N VAL A 9 -13.25 11.05 6.82
CA VAL A 9 -12.41 9.93 6.34
C VAL A 9 -12.19 8.96 7.49
N VAL A 10 -12.70 7.74 7.36
CA VAL A 10 -12.55 6.69 8.35
C VAL A 10 -11.31 5.86 8.02
N GLY A 11 -10.29 5.98 8.86
CA GLY A 11 -8.99 5.33 8.72
C GLY A 11 -7.86 6.32 8.41
N ALA A 12 -6.82 6.31 9.26
CA ALA A 12 -5.60 7.12 9.12
C ALA A 12 -4.39 6.27 8.62
N GLY A 13 -4.65 5.23 7.84
CA GLY A 13 -3.63 4.55 7.04
C GLY A 13 -3.20 5.41 5.85
N ILE A 14 -2.24 4.92 5.05
CA ILE A 14 -1.71 5.69 3.91
C ILE A 14 -2.81 6.12 2.93
N ILE A 15 -3.81 5.28 2.69
CA ILE A 15 -4.93 5.60 1.77
C ILE A 15 -5.79 6.73 2.34
N GLY A 16 -6.25 6.59 3.60
CA GLY A 16 -7.08 7.61 4.22
C GLY A 16 -6.37 8.95 4.36
N CYS A 17 -5.10 8.94 4.77
CA CYS A 17 -4.29 10.16 4.83
C CYS A 17 -4.12 10.82 3.45
N ALA A 18 -3.85 10.03 2.39
CA ALA A 18 -3.68 10.57 1.04
C ALA A 18 -4.98 11.15 0.48
N VAL A 19 -6.12 10.47 0.69
CA VAL A 19 -7.44 10.98 0.30
C VAL A 19 -7.76 12.27 1.05
N ALA A 20 -7.58 12.29 2.37
CA ALA A 20 -7.86 13.48 3.18
C ALA A 20 -6.97 14.67 2.78
N HIS A 21 -5.69 14.42 2.49
CA HIS A 21 -4.77 15.45 2.02
C HIS A 21 -5.23 16.05 0.69
N GLU A 22 -5.59 15.20 -0.27
CA GLU A 22 -6.04 15.65 -1.59
C GLU A 22 -7.36 16.43 -1.50
N LEU A 23 -8.33 15.98 -0.69
CA LEU A 23 -9.59 16.67 -0.45
C LEU A 23 -9.38 18.04 0.21
N ALA A 24 -8.58 18.08 1.29
CA ALA A 24 -8.31 19.33 2.03
C ALA A 24 -7.54 20.34 1.17
N THR A 25 -6.57 19.90 0.36
CA THR A 25 -5.83 20.76 -0.56
C THR A 25 -6.74 21.38 -1.62
N ARG A 26 -7.82 20.68 -2.00
CA ARG A 26 -8.85 21.21 -2.92
C ARG A 26 -9.94 22.04 -2.20
N GLY A 27 -9.79 22.31 -0.92
CA GLY A 27 -10.64 23.21 -0.16
C GLY A 27 -11.84 22.58 0.53
N ALA A 28 -11.91 21.24 0.63
CA ALA A 28 -12.92 20.57 1.45
C ALA A 28 -12.58 20.68 2.94
N SER A 29 -13.61 20.78 3.79
CA SER A 29 -13.50 20.58 5.25
C SER A 29 -13.42 19.06 5.49
N VAL A 30 -12.34 18.58 6.13
CA VAL A 30 -12.07 17.16 6.29
C VAL A 30 -11.77 16.79 7.74
N GLU A 31 -12.43 15.75 8.25
CA GLU A 31 -12.10 15.08 9.51
C GLU A 31 -11.62 13.66 9.25
N ILE A 32 -10.42 13.32 9.74
CA ILE A 32 -9.89 11.94 9.69
C ILE A 32 -10.12 11.33 11.07
N VAL A 33 -10.72 10.13 11.12
CA VAL A 33 -10.94 9.41 12.38
C VAL A 33 -10.32 8.01 12.31
N ASP A 34 -9.56 7.62 13.34
CA ASP A 34 -8.96 6.28 13.46
C ASP A 34 -8.90 5.84 14.93
N GLU A 35 -9.06 4.55 15.16
CA GLU A 35 -8.88 3.91 16.47
C GLU A 35 -7.40 3.94 16.92
N ARG A 36 -6.47 3.98 15.99
CA ARG A 36 -5.03 3.91 16.20
C ARG A 36 -4.34 5.21 15.83
N PRO A 37 -3.08 5.42 16.26
CA PRO A 37 -2.25 6.47 15.70
C PRO A 37 -2.05 6.32 14.19
N VAL A 38 -1.74 7.44 13.52
CA VAL A 38 -1.49 7.51 12.07
C VAL A 38 -0.59 6.38 11.59
N GLY A 39 -1.05 5.65 10.57
CA GLY A 39 -0.29 4.63 9.88
C GLY A 39 -0.14 3.30 10.63
N MET A 40 -0.73 3.14 11.81
CA MET A 40 -0.53 1.96 12.68
C MET A 40 -1.41 0.74 12.32
N GLY A 41 -2.02 0.73 11.14
CA GLY A 41 -2.62 -0.46 10.51
C GLY A 41 -1.61 -1.24 9.64
N ALA A 42 -2.04 -1.70 8.47
CA ALA A 42 -1.17 -2.39 7.51
C ALA A 42 0.05 -1.56 7.08
N THR A 43 -0.06 -0.25 7.08
CA THR A 43 0.98 0.68 6.60
C THR A 43 2.30 0.56 7.38
N GLN A 44 2.26 0.42 8.72
CA GLN A 44 3.47 0.31 9.55
C GLN A 44 4.28 -0.97 9.26
N ALA A 45 3.64 -2.00 8.70
CA ALA A 45 4.26 -3.25 8.31
C ALA A 45 4.50 -3.34 6.79
N SER A 46 4.39 -2.23 6.06
CA SER A 46 4.72 -2.18 4.64
C SER A 46 6.21 -1.97 4.44
N ALA A 47 6.78 -2.67 3.48
CA ALA A 47 8.15 -2.44 3.01
C ALA A 47 8.26 -1.23 2.07
N GLY A 48 7.13 -0.70 1.60
CA GLY A 48 7.07 0.48 0.74
C GLY A 48 7.52 0.26 -0.69
N VAL A 49 7.52 -0.97 -1.17
CA VAL A 49 7.95 -1.29 -2.55
C VAL A 49 6.98 -0.72 -3.57
N LEU A 50 7.53 -0.14 -4.65
CA LEU A 50 6.82 0.49 -5.75
C LEU A 50 7.17 -0.26 -7.05
N ALA A 51 6.55 -1.43 -7.24
CA ALA A 51 6.90 -2.38 -8.28
C ALA A 51 5.67 -2.92 -9.02
N PRO A 52 5.00 -2.10 -9.87
CA PRO A 52 3.77 -2.46 -10.57
C PRO A 52 3.89 -3.72 -11.42
N TYR A 53 5.06 -4.01 -11.96
CA TYR A 53 5.27 -5.17 -12.83
C TYR A 53 5.61 -6.46 -12.09
N ILE A 54 5.76 -6.40 -10.76
CA ILE A 54 5.96 -7.58 -9.90
C ILE A 54 4.73 -7.74 -8.98
N GLU A 55 4.34 -6.68 -8.26
CA GLU A 55 3.31 -6.73 -7.22
C GLU A 55 1.88 -6.78 -7.75
N ALA A 56 1.60 -6.12 -8.89
CA ALA A 56 0.26 -6.07 -9.48
C ALA A 56 -0.06 -7.27 -10.39
N GLY A 57 0.86 -8.22 -10.51
CA GLY A 57 0.65 -9.44 -11.29
C GLY A 57 0.63 -9.23 -12.80
N ALA A 58 -0.14 -10.10 -13.51
CA ALA A 58 -0.27 -10.03 -14.95
C ALA A 58 -1.05 -8.79 -15.42
N HIS A 59 -0.95 -8.48 -16.71
CA HIS A 59 -1.68 -7.37 -17.33
C HIS A 59 -3.18 -7.41 -17.01
N GLY A 60 -3.70 -6.28 -16.52
CA GLY A 60 -5.09 -6.12 -16.12
C GLY A 60 -5.32 -4.82 -15.34
N PRO A 61 -6.56 -4.57 -14.88
CA PRO A 61 -6.93 -3.30 -14.23
C PRO A 61 -6.03 -2.90 -13.06
N LEU A 62 -5.58 -3.86 -12.25
CA LEU A 62 -4.69 -3.58 -11.13
C LEU A 62 -3.32 -3.08 -11.60
N GLN A 63 -2.77 -3.69 -12.64
CA GLN A 63 -1.46 -3.27 -13.18
C GLN A 63 -1.57 -1.89 -13.84
N ASP A 64 -2.67 -1.60 -14.55
CA ASP A 64 -2.89 -0.29 -15.16
C ASP A 64 -3.00 0.81 -14.10
N LEU A 65 -3.73 0.55 -13.00
CA LEU A 65 -3.77 1.44 -11.84
C LEU A 65 -2.38 1.64 -11.23
N ALA A 66 -1.64 0.55 -11.04
CA ALA A 66 -0.33 0.57 -10.39
C ALA A 66 0.70 1.35 -11.21
N VAL A 67 0.70 1.20 -12.54
CA VAL A 67 1.57 1.97 -13.45
C VAL A 67 1.20 3.44 -13.42
N ARG A 68 -0.08 3.80 -13.61
CA ARG A 68 -0.56 5.19 -13.52
C ARG A 68 -0.23 5.83 -12.17
N SER A 69 -0.29 5.06 -11.09
CA SER A 69 0.03 5.57 -9.77
C SER A 69 1.54 5.78 -9.58
N LEU A 70 2.36 4.87 -10.13
CA LEU A 70 3.82 5.01 -10.09
C LEU A 70 4.30 6.26 -10.84
N ASP A 71 3.64 6.61 -11.96
CA ASP A 71 3.94 7.81 -12.75
C ASP A 71 3.69 9.12 -11.97
N LEU A 72 2.83 9.07 -10.94
CA LEU A 72 2.56 10.23 -10.08
C LEU A 72 3.55 10.37 -8.91
N TYR A 73 4.40 9.35 -8.66
CA TYR A 73 5.12 9.24 -7.40
C TYR A 73 6.14 10.35 -7.19
N ASP A 74 6.92 10.72 -8.20
CA ASP A 74 7.98 11.73 -8.08
C ASP A 74 7.38 13.09 -7.69
N ASP A 75 6.33 13.53 -8.38
CA ASP A 75 5.61 14.77 -8.07
C ASP A 75 4.88 14.70 -6.73
N PHE A 76 4.31 13.54 -6.41
CA PHE A 76 3.63 13.33 -5.14
C PHE A 76 4.58 13.45 -3.94
N ILE A 77 5.75 12.82 -4.00
CA ILE A 77 6.78 12.92 -2.95
C ILE A 77 7.28 14.36 -2.82
N ALA A 78 7.57 15.03 -3.95
CA ALA A 78 8.02 16.42 -3.94
C ALA A 78 6.98 17.35 -3.29
N ARG A 79 5.71 17.22 -3.68
CA ARG A 79 4.59 17.98 -3.12
C ARG A 79 4.44 17.74 -1.62
N VAL A 80 4.32 16.48 -1.20
CA VAL A 80 4.12 16.13 0.22
C VAL A 80 5.32 16.56 1.07
N SER A 81 6.55 16.45 0.57
CA SER A 81 7.74 16.93 1.28
C SER A 81 7.70 18.43 1.48
N ALA A 82 7.36 19.19 0.45
CA ALA A 82 7.24 20.66 0.54
C ALA A 82 6.14 21.10 1.51
N GLU A 83 4.96 20.50 1.42
CA GLU A 83 3.80 20.85 2.23
C GLU A 83 3.93 20.41 3.70
N SER A 84 4.55 19.24 3.95
CA SER A 84 4.78 18.73 5.31
C SER A 84 6.04 19.28 5.97
N GLY A 85 7.02 19.73 5.18
CA GLY A 85 8.36 20.08 5.63
C GLY A 85 9.20 18.88 6.06
N ALA A 86 8.78 17.65 5.74
CA ALA A 86 9.48 16.42 6.10
C ALA A 86 10.33 15.89 4.93
N ALA A 87 11.52 15.41 5.22
CA ALA A 87 12.29 14.60 4.28
C ALA A 87 11.73 13.17 4.27
N ILE A 88 11.33 12.70 3.08
CA ILE A 88 10.76 11.36 2.91
C ILE A 88 11.80 10.50 2.20
N PRO A 89 12.34 9.43 2.85
CA PRO A 89 13.24 8.52 2.19
C PRO A 89 12.52 7.81 1.03
N TYR A 90 13.04 8.01 -0.19
CA TYR A 90 12.45 7.54 -1.43
C TYR A 90 13.53 7.25 -2.46
N HIS A 91 13.46 6.11 -3.11
CA HIS A 91 14.44 5.65 -4.10
C HIS A 91 13.76 5.13 -5.36
N ARG A 92 14.33 5.46 -6.53
CA ARG A 92 13.91 4.98 -7.85
C ARG A 92 15.10 4.29 -8.54
N ASN A 93 15.73 3.35 -7.86
CA ASN A 93 16.92 2.62 -8.30
C ASN A 93 16.62 1.23 -8.85
N GLY A 94 15.36 0.95 -9.14
CA GLY A 94 14.90 -0.29 -9.74
C GLY A 94 14.74 -1.44 -8.74
N THR A 95 14.37 -2.59 -9.31
CA THR A 95 14.28 -3.87 -8.61
C THR A 95 15.00 -4.94 -9.42
N ILE A 96 15.44 -6.00 -8.74
CA ILE A 96 15.90 -7.23 -9.36
C ILE A 96 15.12 -8.42 -8.81
N ASP A 97 14.49 -9.20 -9.68
CA ASP A 97 13.88 -10.49 -9.34
C ASP A 97 14.87 -11.58 -9.70
N VAL A 98 15.40 -12.31 -8.72
CA VAL A 98 16.43 -13.34 -8.96
C VAL A 98 15.80 -14.73 -9.05
N ALA A 99 16.31 -15.52 -9.99
CA ALA A 99 15.96 -16.93 -10.17
C ALA A 99 16.99 -17.80 -9.45
N MET A 100 16.49 -18.80 -8.70
CA MET A 100 17.29 -19.80 -7.99
C MET A 100 17.16 -21.18 -8.66
N SER A 101 16.46 -21.27 -9.79
CA SER A 101 16.27 -22.45 -10.60
C SER A 101 16.04 -22.11 -12.08
N GLU A 102 16.28 -23.06 -12.97
CA GLU A 102 15.98 -22.92 -14.41
C GLU A 102 14.49 -22.66 -14.67
N VAL A 103 13.60 -23.24 -13.86
CA VAL A 103 12.14 -23.02 -13.99
C VAL A 103 11.80 -21.56 -13.70
N GLU A 104 12.39 -20.98 -12.65
CA GLU A 104 12.22 -19.56 -12.33
C GLU A 104 12.83 -18.68 -13.42
N MET A 105 13.98 -19.04 -13.96
CA MET A 105 14.61 -18.31 -15.06
C MET A 105 13.72 -18.28 -16.30
N CYS A 106 13.09 -19.39 -16.67
CA CYS A 106 12.11 -19.45 -17.75
C CYS A 106 10.91 -18.52 -17.49
N ARG A 107 10.41 -18.47 -16.24
CA ARG A 107 9.35 -17.54 -15.82
C ARG A 107 9.77 -16.09 -16.00
N LEU A 108 10.99 -15.72 -15.56
CA LEU A 108 11.52 -14.36 -15.71
C LEU A 108 11.72 -14.00 -17.18
N ALA A 109 12.19 -14.91 -18.02
CA ALA A 109 12.33 -14.70 -19.46
C ALA A 109 10.96 -14.39 -20.12
N ALA A 110 9.93 -15.20 -19.79
CA ALA A 110 8.58 -14.94 -20.27
C ALA A 110 8.03 -13.57 -19.81
N THR A 111 8.35 -13.18 -18.57
CA THR A 111 7.99 -11.86 -18.04
C THR A 111 8.70 -10.73 -18.80
N ALA A 112 10.01 -10.89 -19.07
CA ALA A 112 10.77 -9.90 -19.85
C ALA A 112 10.19 -9.71 -21.24
N ASP A 113 9.84 -10.81 -21.94
CA ASP A 113 9.21 -10.78 -23.26
C ASP A 113 7.85 -10.06 -23.24
N ALA A 114 7.04 -10.33 -22.20
CA ALA A 114 5.74 -9.66 -22.04
C ALA A 114 5.89 -8.15 -21.78
N LEU A 115 6.88 -7.74 -20.99
CA LEU A 115 7.20 -6.33 -20.73
C LEU A 115 7.74 -5.63 -21.97
N ALA A 116 8.63 -6.28 -22.74
CA ALA A 116 9.19 -5.73 -23.97
C ALA A 116 8.09 -5.45 -25.01
N LYS A 117 7.10 -6.32 -25.16
CA LYS A 117 5.93 -6.11 -26.05
C LYS A 117 5.11 -4.88 -25.66
N ARG A 118 5.22 -4.41 -24.43
CA ARG A 118 4.53 -3.23 -23.90
C ARG A 118 5.44 -1.99 -23.84
N GLY A 119 6.65 -2.08 -24.37
CA GLY A 119 7.63 -0.99 -24.36
C GLY A 119 8.25 -0.72 -22.97
N VAL A 120 8.09 -1.65 -22.01
CA VAL A 120 8.69 -1.53 -20.70
C VAL A 120 10.12 -2.08 -20.73
N SER A 121 11.08 -1.23 -20.33
CA SER A 121 12.48 -1.63 -20.25
C SER A 121 12.71 -2.60 -19.09
N ALA A 122 13.16 -3.81 -19.43
CA ALA A 122 13.55 -4.82 -18.46
C ALA A 122 14.76 -5.60 -19.02
N ARG A 123 15.72 -5.93 -18.14
CA ARG A 123 16.95 -6.60 -18.53
C ARG A 123 17.05 -7.98 -17.90
N LEU A 124 17.02 -9.00 -18.75
CA LEU A 124 17.27 -10.37 -18.31
C LEU A 124 18.77 -10.59 -18.16
N LEU A 125 19.21 -11.08 -17.02
CA LEU A 125 20.60 -11.25 -16.64
C LEU A 125 20.92 -12.71 -16.35
N ASP A 126 22.10 -13.17 -16.76
CA ASP A 126 22.68 -14.42 -16.28
C ASP A 126 23.23 -14.30 -14.86
N ALA A 127 23.67 -15.41 -14.28
CA ALA A 127 24.17 -15.46 -12.92
C ALA A 127 25.39 -14.51 -12.68
N ALA A 128 26.28 -14.39 -13.67
CA ALA A 128 27.47 -13.53 -13.55
C ALA A 128 27.08 -12.06 -13.55
N ALA A 129 26.16 -11.65 -14.43
CA ALA A 129 25.64 -10.30 -14.51
C ALA A 129 24.81 -9.92 -13.26
N VAL A 130 24.00 -10.88 -12.71
CA VAL A 130 23.29 -10.65 -11.43
C VAL A 130 24.28 -10.37 -10.30
N ARG A 131 25.34 -11.16 -10.16
CA ARG A 131 26.38 -10.93 -9.13
C ARG A 131 27.17 -9.64 -9.32
N ALA A 132 27.31 -9.16 -10.54
CA ALA A 132 27.90 -7.84 -10.80
C ALA A 132 26.98 -6.69 -10.37
N GLU A 133 25.67 -6.83 -10.55
CA GLU A 133 24.65 -5.87 -10.14
C GLU A 133 24.41 -5.90 -8.61
N GLU A 134 24.29 -7.10 -8.03
CA GLU A 134 24.05 -7.37 -6.60
C GLU A 134 25.06 -8.39 -6.05
N PRO A 135 26.25 -7.96 -5.63
CA PRO A 135 27.35 -8.86 -5.24
C PRO A 135 27.06 -9.73 -4.00
N LEU A 136 25.98 -9.44 -3.25
CA LEU A 136 25.65 -10.14 -2.01
C LEU A 136 24.75 -11.36 -2.22
N VAL A 137 24.18 -11.54 -3.42
CA VAL A 137 23.37 -12.72 -3.71
C VAL A 137 24.22 -13.98 -3.70
N GLY A 138 23.64 -15.08 -3.22
CA GLY A 138 24.32 -16.37 -3.10
C GLY A 138 24.58 -17.06 -4.44
N ASP A 139 25.47 -18.07 -4.40
CA ASP A 139 25.82 -18.86 -5.58
C ASP A 139 24.65 -19.70 -6.15
N VAL A 140 23.61 -19.86 -5.36
CA VAL A 140 22.35 -20.53 -5.78
C VAL A 140 21.59 -19.75 -6.87
N VAL A 141 21.90 -18.46 -7.07
CA VAL A 141 21.24 -17.61 -8.07
C VAL A 141 21.77 -17.95 -9.47
N VAL A 142 20.87 -18.34 -10.37
CA VAL A 142 21.15 -18.73 -11.76
C VAL A 142 20.91 -17.61 -12.76
N GLY A 143 20.18 -16.59 -12.40
CA GLY A 143 19.91 -15.40 -13.23
C GLY A 143 18.93 -14.46 -12.57
N GLY A 144 18.44 -13.44 -13.31
CA GLY A 144 17.50 -12.48 -12.77
C GLY A 144 16.93 -11.54 -13.83
N LEU A 145 15.92 -10.77 -13.43
CA LEU A 145 15.28 -9.75 -14.23
C LEU A 145 15.35 -8.38 -13.51
N VAL A 146 15.99 -7.41 -14.13
CA VAL A 146 16.04 -6.02 -13.62
C VAL A 146 14.97 -5.18 -14.29
N ILE A 147 14.24 -4.40 -13.48
CA ILE A 147 13.27 -3.41 -13.93
C ILE A 147 13.64 -2.07 -13.30
N ASP A 148 14.18 -1.16 -14.10
CA ASP A 148 14.81 0.08 -13.61
C ASP A 148 13.79 1.15 -13.19
N THR A 149 12.55 1.08 -13.64
CA THR A 149 11.49 2.06 -13.31
C THR A 149 10.90 1.90 -11.91
N HIS A 150 11.19 0.80 -11.24
CA HIS A 150 10.71 0.51 -9.90
C HIS A 150 11.45 1.28 -8.82
N GLY A 151 10.88 1.27 -7.61
CA GLY A 151 11.47 1.95 -6.46
C GLY A 151 10.92 1.47 -5.13
N PHE A 152 11.17 2.25 -4.09
CA PHE A 152 10.61 2.04 -2.76
C PHE A 152 10.60 3.34 -1.96
N VAL A 153 9.72 3.42 -0.98
CA VAL A 153 9.52 4.59 -0.12
C VAL A 153 9.35 4.16 1.33
N ALA A 154 9.81 4.96 2.28
CA ALA A 154 9.57 4.75 3.70
C ALA A 154 8.08 4.97 4.02
N ALA A 155 7.28 3.89 3.96
CA ALA A 155 5.82 3.94 4.03
C ALA A 155 5.29 4.67 5.28
N SER A 156 5.92 4.43 6.45
CA SER A 156 5.54 5.08 7.70
C SER A 156 5.88 6.57 7.71
N ASP A 157 7.05 6.96 7.16
CA ASP A 157 7.49 8.36 7.08
C ASP A 157 6.62 9.12 6.08
N LEU A 158 6.36 8.53 4.91
CA LEU A 158 5.44 9.07 3.92
C LEU A 158 4.06 9.30 4.51
N THR A 159 3.50 8.32 5.23
CA THR A 159 2.15 8.45 5.80
C THR A 159 2.08 9.56 6.86
N ARG A 160 3.09 9.68 7.72
CA ARG A 160 3.17 10.78 8.69
C ARG A 160 3.32 12.15 8.01
N ALA A 161 4.11 12.21 6.94
CA ALA A 161 4.27 13.42 6.14
C ALA A 161 2.95 13.83 5.48
N ILE A 162 2.21 12.88 4.87
CA ILE A 162 0.90 13.13 4.27
C ILE A 162 -0.10 13.63 5.32
N ALA A 163 -0.17 12.98 6.49
CA ALA A 163 -1.06 13.42 7.58
C ALA A 163 -0.71 14.83 8.07
N THR A 164 0.59 15.17 8.12
CA THR A 164 1.05 16.51 8.47
C THR A 164 0.65 17.53 7.40
N ALA A 165 0.83 17.20 6.12
CA ALA A 165 0.41 18.06 5.01
C ALA A 165 -1.11 18.26 5.00
N ALA A 166 -1.90 17.19 5.22
CA ALA A 166 -3.35 17.28 5.34
C ALA A 166 -3.80 18.24 6.47
N ARG A 167 -3.16 18.14 7.65
CA ARG A 167 -3.46 19.05 8.78
C ARG A 167 -3.09 20.50 8.46
N ARG A 168 -1.99 20.73 7.75
CA ARG A 168 -1.60 22.09 7.30
C ARG A 168 -2.57 22.65 6.26
N ALA A 169 -3.19 21.78 5.46
CA ALA A 169 -4.26 22.12 4.53
C ALA A 169 -5.63 22.31 5.22
N GLY A 170 -5.72 22.14 6.55
CA GLY A 170 -6.93 22.35 7.34
C GLY A 170 -7.67 21.09 7.78
N ALA A 171 -7.22 19.90 7.42
CA ALA A 171 -7.84 18.67 7.90
C ALA A 171 -7.65 18.49 9.40
N GLN A 172 -8.69 18.00 10.08
CA GLN A 172 -8.64 17.62 11.49
C GLN A 172 -8.33 16.11 11.60
N LEU A 173 -7.48 15.72 12.56
CA LEU A 173 -7.14 14.35 12.84
C LEU A 173 -7.60 13.96 14.22
N ILE A 174 -8.44 12.93 14.31
CA ILE A 174 -9.02 12.38 15.53
C ILE A 174 -8.52 10.95 15.70
N GLU A 175 -7.52 10.77 16.52
CA GLU A 175 -6.96 9.46 16.85
C GLU A 175 -7.63 8.85 18.10
N GLN A 176 -7.41 7.54 18.31
CA GLN A 176 -7.96 6.79 19.45
C GLN A 176 -9.49 6.86 19.55
N ARG A 177 -10.14 6.78 18.39
CA ARG A 177 -11.59 6.85 18.27
C ARG A 177 -12.08 5.82 17.27
N ARG A 178 -12.72 4.79 17.79
CA ARG A 178 -13.20 3.65 17.00
C ARG A 178 -14.56 3.96 16.37
N VAL A 179 -14.65 3.75 15.05
CA VAL A 179 -15.90 3.82 14.30
C VAL A 179 -16.58 2.45 14.33
N HIS A 180 -17.86 2.44 14.65
CA HIS A 180 -18.70 1.24 14.71
C HIS A 180 -19.71 1.20 13.58
N GLY A 181 -20.24 2.34 13.16
CA GLY A 181 -21.28 2.40 12.15
C GLY A 181 -21.36 3.75 11.45
N ILE A 182 -22.04 3.75 10.34
CA ILE A 182 -22.33 4.91 9.51
C ILE A 182 -23.83 4.87 9.20
N THR A 183 -24.52 5.98 9.43
CA THR A 183 -25.91 6.16 9.04
C THR A 183 -25.98 7.26 7.98
N SER A 184 -26.61 6.94 6.84
CA SER A 184 -26.85 7.87 5.75
C SER A 184 -28.34 8.22 5.67
N SER A 185 -28.71 9.46 5.97
CA SER A 185 -30.10 9.87 5.98
C SER A 185 -30.24 11.30 5.47
N ARG A 186 -31.10 11.49 4.47
CA ARG A 186 -31.52 12.83 3.95
C ARG A 186 -30.36 13.76 3.57
N GLY A 187 -29.24 13.17 3.11
CA GLY A 187 -28.04 13.95 2.70
C GLY A 187 -27.08 14.27 3.85
N GLU A 188 -27.37 13.82 5.07
CA GLU A 188 -26.46 13.89 6.23
C GLU A 188 -25.83 12.51 6.48
N ILE A 189 -24.55 12.49 6.79
CA ILE A 189 -23.82 11.33 7.30
C ILE A 189 -23.62 11.48 8.80
N VAL A 190 -23.95 10.42 9.54
CA VAL A 190 -23.60 10.27 10.95
C VAL A 190 -22.66 9.10 11.10
N VAL A 191 -21.45 9.35 11.60
CA VAL A 191 -20.45 8.32 11.90
C VAL A 191 -20.44 8.06 13.40
N ASP A 192 -20.91 6.88 13.81
CA ASP A 192 -21.00 6.48 15.20
C ASP A 192 -19.67 5.92 15.69
N THR A 193 -19.19 6.45 16.81
CA THR A 193 -17.94 6.08 17.43
C THR A 193 -18.11 5.72 18.91
N ASP A 194 -17.08 5.12 19.52
CA ASP A 194 -17.02 4.83 20.95
C ASP A 194 -17.02 6.09 21.85
N ARG A 195 -16.89 7.28 21.26
CA ARG A 195 -16.83 8.57 21.97
C ARG A 195 -17.83 9.60 21.43
N GLY A 196 -19.00 9.15 20.99
CA GLY A 196 -20.04 9.98 20.38
C GLY A 196 -19.97 9.99 18.86
N SER A 197 -20.87 10.72 18.21
CA SER A 197 -21.01 10.71 16.75
C SER A 197 -20.34 11.93 16.11
N LEU A 198 -19.81 11.74 14.90
CA LEU A 198 -19.38 12.79 13.99
C LEU A 198 -20.47 12.98 12.92
N ARG A 199 -20.56 14.20 12.36
CA ARG A 199 -21.56 14.52 11.33
C ARG A 199 -20.89 15.18 10.14
N GLY A 200 -21.34 14.86 8.95
CA GLY A 200 -20.84 15.43 7.70
C GLY A 200 -21.79 15.21 6.54
N ASP A 201 -21.43 15.72 5.38
CA ASP A 201 -22.19 15.55 4.13
C ASP A 201 -21.84 14.25 3.41
N ALA A 202 -20.60 13.78 3.57
CA ALA A 202 -20.11 12.55 2.95
C ALA A 202 -19.06 11.85 3.84
N VAL A 203 -18.82 10.57 3.57
CA VAL A 203 -17.82 9.76 4.25
C VAL A 203 -16.99 8.93 3.27
N VAL A 204 -15.69 8.83 3.52
CA VAL A 204 -14.79 7.90 2.83
C VAL A 204 -14.39 6.78 3.81
N VAL A 205 -14.72 5.54 3.49
CA VAL A 205 -14.32 4.36 4.25
C VAL A 205 -12.96 3.85 3.73
N ALA A 206 -11.90 4.21 4.44
CA ALA A 206 -10.52 3.83 4.17
C ALA A 206 -9.92 2.98 5.31
N ALA A 207 -10.76 2.22 6.01
CA ALA A 207 -10.44 1.49 7.24
C ALA A 207 -9.67 0.16 7.00
N GLY A 208 -9.05 -0.01 5.81
CA GLY A 208 -8.23 -1.17 5.49
C GLY A 208 -8.99 -2.48 5.73
N SER A 209 -8.38 -3.43 6.44
CA SER A 209 -8.98 -4.75 6.71
C SER A 209 -10.26 -4.68 7.55
N TRP A 210 -10.51 -3.57 8.25
CA TRP A 210 -11.71 -3.37 9.06
C TRP A 210 -12.87 -2.74 8.29
N SER A 211 -12.70 -2.44 6.99
CA SER A 211 -13.75 -1.80 6.19
C SER A 211 -15.04 -2.63 6.09
N GLY A 212 -14.93 -3.97 6.14
CA GLY A 212 -16.08 -4.88 6.14
C GLY A 212 -16.79 -5.02 7.50
N GLU A 213 -16.17 -4.53 8.59
CA GLU A 213 -16.71 -4.62 9.95
C GLU A 213 -17.57 -3.41 10.33
N ILE A 214 -17.52 -2.33 9.52
CA ILE A 214 -18.29 -1.10 9.76
C ILE A 214 -19.73 -1.32 9.26
N SER A 215 -20.71 -1.15 10.15
CA SER A 215 -22.11 -1.21 9.75
C SER A 215 -22.52 0.06 8.98
N ILE A 216 -23.32 -0.11 7.93
CA ILE A 216 -23.91 1.01 7.18
C ILE A 216 -25.43 0.84 7.20
N ASP A 217 -26.14 1.86 7.68
CA ASP A 217 -27.59 1.87 7.88
C ASP A 217 -28.12 0.65 8.65
N GLY A 218 -27.36 0.23 9.68
CA GLY A 218 -27.70 -0.91 10.54
C GLY A 218 -27.41 -2.29 9.94
N ALA A 219 -26.93 -2.35 8.70
CA ALA A 219 -26.44 -3.58 8.07
C ALA A 219 -24.92 -3.62 8.09
N THR A 220 -24.31 -4.79 8.25
CA THR A 220 -22.88 -4.95 8.00
C THR A 220 -22.62 -4.62 6.53
N ALA A 221 -21.64 -3.74 6.26
CA ALA A 221 -21.30 -3.39 4.89
C ALA A 221 -20.98 -4.68 4.12
N ARG A 222 -21.69 -4.91 3.01
CA ARG A 222 -21.46 -6.10 2.15
C ARG A 222 -20.22 -5.94 1.29
N VAL A 223 -19.18 -5.33 1.86
CA VAL A 223 -17.91 -5.11 1.18
C VAL A 223 -16.96 -6.20 1.64
N PRO A 224 -16.63 -7.19 0.79
CA PRO A 224 -15.91 -8.39 1.20
C PRO A 224 -14.40 -8.12 1.30
N VAL A 225 -14.01 -7.28 2.27
CA VAL A 225 -12.63 -7.07 2.65
C VAL A 225 -12.30 -7.99 3.81
N ARG A 226 -11.22 -8.78 3.66
CA ARG A 226 -10.74 -9.70 4.68
C ARG A 226 -9.27 -9.44 5.00
N PRO A 227 -8.83 -9.67 6.24
CA PRO A 227 -7.44 -9.51 6.62
C PRO A 227 -6.59 -10.68 6.11
N VAL A 228 -5.43 -10.36 5.51
CA VAL A 228 -4.36 -11.33 5.23
C VAL A 228 -3.10 -10.88 5.95
N ARG A 229 -2.68 -11.66 6.95
CA ARG A 229 -1.52 -11.35 7.76
C ARG A 229 -0.23 -11.40 6.94
N GLY A 230 0.65 -10.43 7.16
CA GLY A 230 2.02 -10.43 6.66
C GLY A 230 2.99 -10.03 7.74
N GLN A 231 4.05 -10.80 7.86
CA GLN A 231 5.17 -10.51 8.75
C GLN A 231 6.34 -9.96 7.93
N LEU A 232 7.01 -8.95 8.45
CA LEU A 232 8.15 -8.26 7.85
C LEU A 232 9.25 -8.14 8.89
N LEU A 233 10.46 -8.59 8.58
CA LEU A 233 11.61 -8.48 9.46
C LEU A 233 12.34 -7.17 9.24
N SER A 234 12.91 -6.63 10.31
CA SER A 234 13.88 -5.54 10.29
C SER A 234 15.21 -6.05 10.80
N LEU A 235 16.25 -5.94 9.97
CA LEU A 235 17.60 -6.37 10.27
C LEU A 235 18.53 -5.15 10.32
N ALA A 236 19.53 -5.18 11.24
CA ALA A 236 20.66 -4.26 11.22
C ALA A 236 21.73 -4.82 10.31
N TRP A 237 21.85 -4.21 9.13
CA TRP A 237 22.79 -4.66 8.12
C TRP A 237 24.19 -4.10 8.35
N VAL A 238 25.21 -4.96 8.27
CA VAL A 238 26.60 -4.60 8.48
C VAL A 238 27.41 -4.94 7.25
N GLY A 239 28.35 -4.08 6.86
CA GLY A 239 29.23 -4.30 5.71
C GLY A 239 28.66 -3.82 4.37
N PRO A 240 28.96 -4.52 3.25
CA PRO A 240 28.50 -4.13 1.93
C PRO A 240 26.97 -4.09 1.86
N ARG A 241 26.42 -3.16 1.07
CA ARG A 241 24.97 -2.96 0.96
C ARG A 241 24.44 -3.49 -0.36
N MET A 242 23.22 -4.01 -0.33
CA MET A 242 22.45 -4.23 -1.53
C MET A 242 22.08 -2.90 -2.17
N ARG A 243 22.00 -2.87 -3.49
CA ARG A 243 21.83 -1.62 -4.26
C ARG A 243 20.37 -1.29 -4.54
N ARG A 244 19.52 -2.32 -4.61
CA ARG A 244 18.11 -2.20 -4.97
C ARG A 244 17.25 -3.22 -4.26
N VAL A 245 15.94 -3.10 -4.39
CA VAL A 245 15.01 -4.14 -3.93
C VAL A 245 15.30 -5.43 -4.68
N THR A 246 15.62 -6.48 -3.94
CA THR A 246 15.93 -7.81 -4.50
C THR A 246 14.83 -8.78 -4.13
N TRP A 247 14.19 -9.36 -5.13
CA TRP A 247 13.13 -10.36 -4.98
C TRP A 247 13.66 -11.76 -5.21
N THR A 248 13.09 -12.70 -4.47
CA THR A 248 13.20 -14.14 -4.68
C THR A 248 11.79 -14.75 -4.67
N HIS A 249 11.65 -16.01 -4.95
CA HIS A 249 10.37 -16.71 -4.84
C HIS A 249 9.83 -16.79 -3.39
N ARG A 250 10.70 -16.65 -2.36
CA ARG A 250 10.34 -16.80 -0.94
C ARG A 250 10.31 -15.50 -0.14
N CYS A 251 11.15 -14.54 -0.50
CA CYS A 251 11.25 -13.26 0.21
C CYS A 251 11.75 -12.15 -0.72
N TYR A 252 11.74 -10.93 -0.20
CA TYR A 252 12.38 -9.78 -0.82
C TYR A 252 13.18 -8.99 0.22
N PHE A 253 14.17 -8.25 -0.25
CA PHE A 253 15.03 -7.38 0.54
C PHE A 253 14.81 -5.93 0.13
N VAL A 254 14.66 -5.02 1.09
CA VAL A 254 14.59 -3.57 0.85
C VAL A 254 15.70 -2.89 1.65
N PRO A 255 16.75 -2.42 0.97
CA PRO A 255 17.90 -1.79 1.63
C PRO A 255 17.65 -0.31 1.91
N TRP A 256 17.89 0.12 3.16
CA TRP A 256 17.83 1.52 3.55
C TRP A 256 19.22 2.09 3.84
N ASP A 257 19.40 3.39 3.59
CA ASP A 257 20.69 4.09 3.75
C ASP A 257 21.19 4.13 5.21
N ASP A 258 20.27 4.00 6.17
CA ASP A 258 20.58 3.95 7.60
C ASP A 258 21.12 2.58 8.09
N GLY A 259 21.33 1.65 7.17
CA GLY A 259 21.75 0.28 7.48
C GLY A 259 20.60 -0.64 7.92
N THR A 260 19.36 -0.20 7.79
CA THR A 260 18.21 -1.10 7.94
C THR A 260 18.02 -1.92 6.66
N MET A 261 17.84 -3.22 6.82
CA MET A 261 17.38 -4.12 5.77
C MET A 261 16.01 -4.66 6.16
N LEU A 262 14.99 -4.42 5.35
CA LEU A 262 13.70 -5.08 5.52
C LEU A 262 13.67 -6.37 4.72
N VAL A 263 13.16 -7.45 5.35
CA VAL A 263 12.97 -8.74 4.69
C VAL A 263 11.50 -9.14 4.80
N GLY A 264 10.84 -9.31 3.69
CA GLY A 264 9.40 -9.62 3.62
C GLY A 264 9.08 -10.70 2.60
N ALA A 265 7.91 -11.22 2.62
CA ALA A 265 6.95 -11.14 3.69
C ALA A 265 6.10 -12.42 3.67
N THR A 266 5.66 -12.85 4.82
CA THR A 266 4.70 -13.95 4.91
C THR A 266 3.34 -13.58 4.30
N VAL A 267 2.54 -14.59 3.97
CA VAL A 267 1.14 -14.47 3.53
C VAL A 267 0.34 -15.52 4.29
N GLU A 268 -0.52 -15.08 5.22
CA GLU A 268 -1.15 -15.98 6.18
C GLU A 268 -2.64 -15.64 6.36
N GLU A 269 -3.49 -16.64 6.27
CA GLU A 269 -4.92 -16.54 6.57
C GLU A 269 -5.13 -16.72 8.09
N ALA A 270 -4.92 -15.65 8.85
CA ALA A 270 -4.95 -15.68 10.31
C ALA A 270 -6.04 -14.79 10.93
N GLY A 271 -7.02 -14.34 10.12
CA GLY A 271 -8.02 -13.39 10.58
C GLY A 271 -7.37 -12.10 11.09
N PHE A 272 -7.91 -11.55 12.17
CA PHE A 272 -7.41 -10.30 12.77
C PHE A 272 -6.26 -10.53 13.79
N ASP A 273 -5.54 -11.66 13.72
CA ASP A 273 -4.38 -11.91 14.59
C ASP A 273 -3.13 -11.16 14.08
N GLU A 274 -2.71 -10.12 14.81
CA GLU A 274 -1.55 -9.28 14.49
C GLU A 274 -0.26 -9.70 15.23
N ARG A 275 -0.21 -10.91 15.79
CA ARG A 275 1.00 -11.40 16.48
C ARG A 275 2.05 -11.88 15.48
N ALA A 276 3.32 -11.51 15.71
CA ALA A 276 4.44 -12.17 15.05
C ALA A 276 4.56 -13.61 15.57
N THR A 277 4.79 -14.56 14.66
CA THR A 277 4.91 -15.98 15.01
C THR A 277 6.34 -16.48 14.82
N VAL A 278 6.74 -17.45 15.65
CA VAL A 278 8.06 -18.09 15.53
C VAL A 278 8.23 -18.68 14.12
N ALA A 279 7.20 -19.34 13.58
CA ALA A 279 7.24 -19.93 12.24
C ALA A 279 7.51 -18.87 11.17
N GLY A 280 6.73 -17.78 11.14
CA GLY A 280 6.90 -16.73 10.12
C GLY A 280 8.27 -16.04 10.20
N VAL A 281 8.76 -15.77 11.41
CA VAL A 281 10.12 -15.20 11.61
C VAL A 281 11.18 -16.18 11.14
N HIS A 282 11.09 -17.45 11.54
CA HIS A 282 12.02 -18.51 11.13
C HIS A 282 12.07 -18.67 9.61
N ASP A 283 10.92 -18.77 8.96
CA ASP A 283 10.83 -19.01 7.50
C ASP A 283 11.42 -17.84 6.70
N LEU A 284 11.18 -16.59 7.15
CA LEU A 284 11.78 -15.42 6.51
C LEU A 284 13.29 -15.34 6.72
N LEU A 285 13.79 -15.67 7.94
CA LEU A 285 15.23 -15.71 8.20
C LEU A 285 15.91 -16.79 7.37
N ALA A 286 15.32 -17.99 7.29
CA ALA A 286 15.85 -19.08 6.48
C ALA A 286 15.91 -18.68 4.99
N ALA A 287 14.82 -18.13 4.46
CA ALA A 287 14.77 -17.66 3.07
C ALA A 287 15.79 -16.55 2.78
N ALA A 288 15.97 -15.63 3.73
CA ALA A 288 16.95 -14.56 3.59
C ALA A 288 18.39 -15.08 3.56
N CYS A 289 18.74 -16.00 4.46
CA CYS A 289 20.10 -16.58 4.52
C CYS A 289 20.42 -17.46 3.32
N GLU A 290 19.41 -18.13 2.74
CA GLU A 290 19.55 -18.92 1.51
C GLU A 290 19.87 -18.03 0.30
N ALA A 291 19.09 -16.96 0.10
CA ALA A 291 19.24 -16.07 -1.05
C ALA A 291 20.45 -15.13 -0.94
N VAL A 292 20.73 -14.67 0.27
CA VAL A 292 21.79 -13.71 0.60
C VAL A 292 22.55 -14.20 1.83
N PRO A 293 23.60 -15.04 1.68
CA PRO A 293 24.33 -15.64 2.82
C PRO A 293 24.88 -14.63 3.80
N HIS A 294 25.16 -13.40 3.35
CA HIS A 294 25.60 -12.30 4.22
C HIS A 294 24.55 -11.91 5.29
N ALA A 295 23.27 -12.27 5.10
CA ALA A 295 22.21 -12.06 6.08
C ALA A 295 22.48 -12.75 7.42
N LEU A 296 23.29 -13.82 7.44
CA LEU A 296 23.75 -14.50 8.68
C LEU A 296 24.53 -13.59 9.62
N ALA A 297 25.18 -12.55 9.11
CA ALA A 297 25.93 -11.59 9.91
C ALA A 297 25.09 -10.39 10.39
N ALA A 298 23.84 -10.25 9.88
CA ALA A 298 22.97 -9.15 10.24
C ALA A 298 22.39 -9.30 11.66
N GLY A 299 22.25 -8.19 12.38
CA GLY A 299 21.57 -8.15 13.67
C GLY A 299 20.05 -8.19 13.51
N PHE A 300 19.34 -9.01 14.24
CA PHE A 300 17.88 -9.01 14.26
C PHE A 300 17.35 -7.84 15.10
N ARG A 301 16.57 -6.91 14.50
CA ARG A 301 15.96 -5.77 15.20
C ARG A 301 14.53 -6.04 15.64
N GLY A 302 13.81 -6.93 14.95
CA GLY A 302 12.44 -7.27 15.26
C GLY A 302 11.61 -7.64 14.04
N ALA A 303 10.32 -7.94 14.29
CA ALA A 303 9.32 -8.20 13.27
C ALA A 303 8.16 -7.22 13.39
N ARG A 304 7.61 -6.80 12.26
CA ARG A 304 6.38 -6.02 12.15
C ARG A 304 5.31 -6.89 11.51
N VAL A 305 4.07 -6.73 11.96
CA VAL A 305 2.93 -7.48 11.46
C VAL A 305 1.86 -6.52 10.97
N GLY A 306 1.31 -6.78 9.80
CA GLY A 306 0.20 -6.01 9.26
C GLY A 306 -0.86 -6.90 8.62
N LEU A 307 -2.09 -6.44 8.67
CA LEU A 307 -3.23 -7.10 8.05
C LEU A 307 -3.52 -6.43 6.71
N ARG A 308 -3.18 -7.10 5.62
CA ARG A 308 -3.47 -6.59 4.27
C ARG A 308 -4.96 -6.70 3.98
N PRO A 309 -5.61 -5.62 3.53
CA PRO A 309 -7.03 -5.64 3.15
C PRO A 309 -7.20 -6.36 1.81
N ALA A 310 -7.53 -7.63 1.84
CA ALA A 310 -7.75 -8.43 0.64
C ALA A 310 -9.22 -8.46 0.23
N THR A 311 -9.47 -8.49 -1.07
CA THR A 311 -10.76 -8.71 -1.71
C THR A 311 -10.78 -10.07 -2.41
N ALA A 312 -11.96 -10.56 -2.75
CA ALA A 312 -12.09 -11.87 -3.39
C ALA A 312 -11.48 -11.91 -4.80
N ASP A 313 -11.53 -10.79 -5.52
CA ASP A 313 -11.04 -10.64 -6.89
C ASP A 313 -9.63 -10.02 -6.97
N GLY A 314 -9.03 -9.68 -5.82
CA GLY A 314 -7.70 -9.07 -5.75
C GLY A 314 -7.65 -7.60 -6.18
N LEU A 315 -8.78 -6.97 -6.50
CA LEU A 315 -8.86 -5.57 -6.92
C LEU A 315 -9.27 -4.67 -5.74
N PRO A 316 -8.77 -3.43 -5.66
CA PRO A 316 -9.23 -2.48 -4.66
C PRO A 316 -10.72 -2.18 -4.82
N ILE A 317 -11.36 -1.73 -3.75
CA ILE A 317 -12.74 -1.24 -3.76
C ILE A 317 -12.67 0.27 -3.71
N MET A 318 -13.06 0.91 -4.81
CA MET A 318 -13.13 2.36 -4.94
C MET A 318 -14.46 2.75 -5.59
N GLY A 319 -15.26 3.56 -4.91
CA GLY A 319 -16.55 4.01 -5.42
C GLY A 319 -17.60 4.14 -4.33
N ALA A 320 -18.69 4.83 -4.67
CA ALA A 320 -19.83 5.02 -3.78
C ALA A 320 -20.71 3.77 -3.69
N LEU A 321 -21.42 3.62 -2.58
CA LEU A 321 -22.51 2.63 -2.47
C LEU A 321 -23.73 3.11 -3.26
N ASP A 322 -24.34 2.22 -4.04
CA ASP A 322 -25.58 2.54 -4.79
C ASP A 322 -26.73 2.92 -3.85
N SER A 323 -26.81 2.28 -2.68
CA SER A 323 -27.82 2.54 -1.65
C SER A 323 -27.56 3.79 -0.81
N ALA A 324 -26.31 4.28 -0.79
CA ALA A 324 -25.88 5.45 -0.03
C ALA A 324 -24.76 6.20 -0.80
N PRO A 325 -25.12 7.04 -1.80
CA PRO A 325 -24.14 7.65 -2.71
C PRO A 325 -23.12 8.58 -2.03
N ASN A 326 -23.40 9.06 -0.84
CA ASN A 326 -22.49 9.86 -0.01
C ASN A 326 -21.55 9.00 0.88
N VAL A 327 -21.61 7.67 0.76
CA VAL A 327 -20.66 6.73 1.38
C VAL A 327 -19.73 6.20 0.28
N MET A 328 -18.49 6.68 0.27
CA MET A 328 -17.44 6.29 -0.67
C MET A 328 -16.51 5.26 -0.03
N PHE A 329 -16.15 4.21 -0.74
CA PHE A 329 -15.11 3.26 -0.32
C PHE A 329 -13.77 3.58 -1.00
N ALA A 330 -12.69 3.45 -0.26
CA ALA A 330 -11.30 3.47 -0.72
C ALA A 330 -10.50 2.43 0.08
N SER A 331 -10.70 1.14 -0.20
CA SER A 331 -10.15 0.03 0.59
C SER A 331 -9.80 -1.19 -0.28
N GLY A 332 -9.39 -2.30 0.31
CA GLY A 332 -9.12 -3.53 -0.44
C GLY A 332 -7.84 -3.51 -1.29
N HIS A 333 -6.91 -2.59 -1.04
CA HIS A 333 -5.69 -2.41 -1.84
C HIS A 333 -4.66 -3.54 -1.69
N TYR A 334 -4.88 -4.49 -0.78
CA TYR A 334 -4.04 -5.64 -0.49
C TYR A 334 -2.56 -5.25 -0.28
N ARG A 335 -1.66 -5.69 -1.18
CA ARG A 335 -0.22 -5.41 -1.12
C ARG A 335 0.15 -4.05 -1.73
N ASN A 336 -0.75 -3.46 -2.52
CA ASN A 336 -0.48 -2.30 -3.36
C ASN A 336 -0.90 -0.97 -2.73
N GLY A 337 -1.30 -0.93 -1.45
CA GLY A 337 -1.82 0.28 -0.82
C GLY A 337 -0.86 1.46 -0.86
N VAL A 338 0.43 1.24 -0.61
CA VAL A 338 1.44 2.30 -0.72
C VAL A 338 1.57 2.76 -2.17
N LEU A 339 1.77 1.84 -3.10
CA LEU A 339 1.91 2.13 -4.52
C LEU A 339 0.68 2.87 -5.09
N LEU A 340 -0.53 2.50 -4.69
CA LEU A 340 -1.77 3.07 -5.23
C LEU A 340 -2.23 4.37 -4.54
N ALA A 341 -1.59 4.78 -3.43
CA ALA A 341 -2.07 5.91 -2.63
C ALA A 341 -2.22 7.22 -3.42
N PRO A 342 -1.26 7.67 -4.26
CA PRO A 342 -1.40 8.91 -5.01
C PRO A 342 -2.59 8.90 -5.97
N LEU A 343 -2.73 7.84 -6.74
CA LEU A 343 -3.83 7.72 -7.72
C LEU A 343 -5.18 7.55 -7.04
N THR A 344 -5.26 6.71 -6.00
CA THR A 344 -6.50 6.54 -5.22
C THR A 344 -6.99 7.87 -4.66
N ALA A 345 -6.09 8.67 -4.06
CA ALA A 345 -6.44 9.97 -3.52
C ALA A 345 -7.03 10.90 -4.59
N ARG A 346 -6.36 10.99 -5.73
CA ARG A 346 -6.80 11.82 -6.86
C ARG A 346 -8.16 11.38 -7.38
N LEU A 347 -8.33 10.08 -7.66
CA LEU A 347 -9.57 9.55 -8.24
C LEU A 347 -10.77 9.69 -7.29
N VAL A 348 -10.56 9.47 -5.99
CA VAL A 348 -11.62 9.68 -4.98
C VAL A 348 -12.00 11.14 -4.89
N ALA A 349 -11.03 12.06 -4.85
CA ALA A 349 -11.29 13.49 -4.79
C ALA A 349 -11.98 14.00 -6.07
N ASP A 350 -11.57 13.53 -7.26
CA ASP A 350 -12.22 13.85 -8.54
C ASP A 350 -13.69 13.42 -8.53
N ALA A 351 -14.00 12.22 -8.01
CA ALA A 351 -15.36 11.73 -7.92
C ALA A 351 -16.21 12.53 -6.92
N MET A 352 -15.66 12.85 -5.75
CA MET A 352 -16.42 13.50 -4.67
C MET A 352 -16.62 15.01 -4.87
N LEU A 353 -15.60 15.71 -5.36
CA LEU A 353 -15.64 17.18 -5.47
C LEU A 353 -16.09 17.66 -6.85
N ASP A 354 -15.71 16.95 -7.90
CA ASP A 354 -15.95 17.38 -9.28
C ASP A 354 -17.03 16.54 -9.98
N GLY A 355 -17.50 15.45 -9.36
CA GLY A 355 -18.42 14.49 -9.97
C GLY A 355 -17.80 13.71 -11.14
N ARG A 356 -16.48 13.75 -11.30
CA ARG A 356 -15.76 13.08 -12.39
C ARG A 356 -15.38 11.65 -11.98
N VAL A 357 -16.07 10.67 -12.54
CA VAL A 357 -15.80 9.25 -12.26
C VAL A 357 -14.92 8.68 -13.39
N ASP A 358 -13.67 8.37 -13.06
CA ASP A 358 -12.77 7.67 -14.00
C ASP A 358 -13.34 6.28 -14.32
N PRO A 359 -13.30 5.80 -15.58
CA PRO A 359 -13.78 4.47 -15.95
C PRO A 359 -13.19 3.32 -15.10
N LEU A 360 -11.96 3.47 -14.60
CA LEU A 360 -11.37 2.49 -13.71
C LEU A 360 -12.10 2.40 -12.36
N ILE A 361 -12.49 3.54 -11.76
CA ILE A 361 -13.30 3.55 -10.53
C ILE A 361 -14.66 2.91 -10.77
N ALA A 362 -15.30 3.18 -11.89
CA ALA A 362 -16.59 2.58 -12.23
C ALA A 362 -16.54 1.04 -12.20
N ALA A 363 -15.43 0.45 -12.66
CA ALA A 363 -15.20 -1.00 -12.61
C ALA A 363 -14.82 -1.52 -11.21
N LEU A 364 -14.41 -0.65 -10.30
CA LEU A 364 -13.91 -1.00 -8.95
C LEU A 364 -14.92 -0.71 -7.84
N GLY A 365 -16.11 -0.28 -8.18
CA GLY A 365 -17.19 0.04 -7.24
C GLY A 365 -17.60 -1.16 -6.38
N PRO A 366 -18.14 -0.90 -5.16
CA PRO A 366 -18.59 -1.96 -4.26
C PRO A 366 -19.74 -2.81 -4.82
N SER A 367 -20.54 -2.27 -5.76
CA SER A 367 -21.64 -2.97 -6.43
C SER A 367 -21.23 -4.23 -7.19
N ARG A 368 -19.95 -4.37 -7.58
CA ARG A 368 -19.45 -5.61 -8.22
C ARG A 368 -19.50 -6.84 -7.33
N PHE A 369 -19.75 -6.67 -6.03
CA PHE A 369 -19.97 -7.73 -5.04
C PHE A 369 -21.45 -7.89 -4.62
N ALA A 370 -22.34 -7.08 -5.19
CA ALA A 370 -23.78 -7.21 -4.99
C ALA A 370 -24.30 -8.32 -5.92
N GLY A 371 -24.26 -9.56 -5.44
CA GLY A 371 -24.76 -10.74 -6.12
C GLY A 371 -25.57 -11.61 -5.18
#